data_8929508817e78f0a2e5979723a358964
#
_entry.id   8929508817e78f0a2e5979723a358964
#
_cell.length_a   1.000
_cell.length_b   1.000
_cell.length_c   1.000
_cell.angle_alpha   90.00
_cell.angle_beta   90.00
_cell.angle_gamma   90.00
#
_symmetry.space_group_name_H-M   'P 1'
#
loop_
_entity.id
_entity.type
_entity.pdbx_description
1 polymer ?
#
loop_
_entity_poly.entity_id
_entity_poly.type
_entity_poly.pdbx_seq_one_letter_code
_entity_poly.pdbx_strand_id
1 'polypeptide(L)'
;MEAPIKTRYDKAGPQVAEALRRRRFEAHYVSTAQEALDLALTLIPKDRTVSWGGTATAAQIGLMDRLHQGDYQLIDRDTDKTPEEKQALMRQALTCGTFIMSSNAISADGQLVNIDGNANRVAALCFGPESVLVIAGMNKVMGDLDSAIARARQVAAPANAQRFDIKTPCAITGSCGDCTSPDCICCQMVITRACRPAGRIKVILVGEDLGF
;
A
#
# COMPACT_ATOMS: atom_id res chain seq x y z
N MET A 1 16.67 -4.85 12.18
CA MET A 1 16.99 -3.42 11.85
C MET A 1 17.97 -2.88 12.87
N GLU A 2 18.95 -2.07 12.45
CA GLU A 2 19.94 -1.47 13.35
C GLU A 2 19.32 -0.40 14.26
N ALA A 3 19.81 -0.31 15.51
CA ALA A 3 19.25 0.58 16.53
C ALA A 3 19.16 2.07 16.10
N PRO A 4 20.17 2.65 15.43
CA PRO A 4 20.10 4.05 14.97
C PRO A 4 18.96 4.29 13.95
N ILE A 5 18.70 3.34 13.04
CA ILE A 5 17.64 3.43 12.05
C ILE A 5 16.28 3.36 12.78
N LYS A 6 16.13 2.42 13.71
CA LYS A 6 14.91 2.31 14.53
C LYS A 6 14.61 3.59 15.28
N THR A 7 15.62 4.14 15.96
CA THR A 7 15.48 5.40 16.70
C THR A 7 15.06 6.56 15.79
N ARG A 8 15.63 6.63 14.57
CA ARG A 8 15.24 7.63 13.57
C ARG A 8 13.78 7.46 13.17
N TYR A 9 13.29 6.24 12.95
CA TYR A 9 11.91 5.96 12.59
C TYR A 9 10.95 6.34 13.72
N ASP A 10 11.26 5.98 14.95
CA ASP A 10 10.44 6.31 16.12
C ASP A 10 10.33 7.83 16.38
N LYS A 11 11.32 8.61 15.94
CA LYS A 11 11.27 10.08 16.02
C LYS A 11 10.54 10.72 14.83
N ALA A 12 10.76 10.22 13.62
CA ALA A 12 10.20 10.80 12.40
C ALA A 12 8.74 10.35 12.14
N GLY A 13 8.42 9.10 12.46
CA GLY A 13 7.12 8.50 12.16
C GLY A 13 5.92 9.28 12.71
N PRO A 14 5.92 9.69 13.99
CA PRO A 14 4.84 10.52 14.53
C PRO A 14 4.66 11.86 13.80
N GLN A 15 5.75 12.47 13.31
CA GLN A 15 5.71 13.73 12.57
C GLN A 15 5.07 13.54 11.18
N VAL A 16 5.40 12.43 10.50
CA VAL A 16 4.79 12.08 9.20
C VAL A 16 3.30 11.74 9.39
N ALA A 17 2.94 11.00 10.45
CA ALA A 17 1.55 10.75 10.78
C ALA A 17 0.76 12.04 11.01
N GLU A 18 1.35 13.03 11.67
CA GLU A 18 0.74 14.36 11.85
C GLU A 18 0.61 15.11 10.51
N ALA A 19 1.60 15.03 9.62
CA ALA A 19 1.52 15.61 8.29
C ALA A 19 0.38 15.00 7.46
N LEU A 20 0.18 13.68 7.55
CA LEU A 20 -0.95 12.98 6.93
C LEU A 20 -2.29 13.45 7.51
N ARG A 21 -2.42 13.61 8.83
CA ARG A 21 -3.66 14.11 9.48
C ARG A 21 -4.01 15.52 9.01
N ARG A 22 -3.03 16.42 8.86
CA ARG A 22 -3.25 17.76 8.28
C ARG A 22 -3.81 17.70 6.85
N ARG A 23 -3.55 16.59 6.12
CA ARG A 23 -4.13 16.31 4.81
C ARG A 23 -5.42 15.47 4.87
N ARG A 24 -6.02 15.36 6.07
CA ARG A 24 -7.31 14.70 6.34
C ARG A 24 -7.30 13.18 6.18
N PHE A 25 -6.13 12.52 6.16
CA PHE A 25 -6.04 11.10 6.39
C PHE A 25 -6.27 10.78 7.86
N GLU A 26 -6.85 9.62 8.17
CA GLU A 26 -6.76 9.05 9.50
C GLU A 26 -5.41 8.35 9.59
N ALA A 27 -4.46 8.90 10.34
CA ALA A 27 -3.09 8.39 10.31
C ALA A 27 -2.55 8.07 11.71
N HIS A 28 -1.86 6.95 11.79
CA HIS A 28 -1.27 6.40 13.00
C HIS A 28 0.20 6.05 12.74
N TYR A 29 1.02 6.17 13.77
CA TYR A 29 2.35 5.61 13.80
C TYR A 29 2.40 4.54 14.90
N VAL A 30 2.98 3.39 14.57
CA VAL A 30 3.26 2.30 15.51
C VAL A 30 4.72 1.87 15.35
N SER A 31 5.32 1.41 16.43
CA SER A 31 6.75 1.12 16.46
C SER A 31 7.08 -0.22 15.81
N THR A 32 6.15 -1.19 15.86
CA THR A 32 6.39 -2.58 15.46
C THR A 32 5.33 -3.11 14.50
N ALA A 33 5.69 -4.16 13.75
CA ALA A 33 4.78 -4.91 12.89
C ALA A 33 3.61 -5.53 13.69
N GLN A 34 3.86 -5.99 14.92
CA GLN A 34 2.81 -6.56 15.77
C GLN A 34 1.77 -5.50 16.16
N GLU A 35 2.21 -4.32 16.59
CA GLU A 35 1.30 -3.20 16.89
C GLU A 35 0.50 -2.78 15.65
N ALA A 36 1.12 -2.86 14.45
CA ALA A 36 0.43 -2.56 13.20
C ALA A 36 -0.66 -3.59 12.89
N LEU A 37 -0.40 -4.87 13.13
CA LEU A 37 -1.40 -5.93 13.00
C LEU A 37 -2.58 -5.70 13.93
N ASP A 38 -2.31 -5.47 15.21
CA ASP A 38 -3.34 -5.30 16.22
C ASP A 38 -4.20 -4.08 15.91
N LEU A 39 -3.60 -2.96 15.54
CA LEU A 39 -4.32 -1.75 15.13
C LEU A 39 -5.13 -1.98 13.85
N ALA A 40 -4.54 -2.63 12.84
CA ALA A 40 -5.25 -2.92 11.58
C ALA A 40 -6.54 -3.71 11.82
N LEU A 41 -6.51 -4.72 12.70
CA LEU A 41 -7.69 -5.51 13.04
C LEU A 41 -8.78 -4.69 13.75
N THR A 42 -8.43 -3.64 14.49
CA THR A 42 -9.43 -2.74 15.09
C THR A 42 -10.06 -1.78 14.06
N LEU A 43 -9.35 -1.48 12.98
CA LEU A 43 -9.79 -0.54 11.94
C LEU A 43 -10.61 -1.21 10.83
N ILE A 44 -10.68 -2.56 10.81
CA ILE A 44 -11.41 -3.34 9.82
C ILE A 44 -12.71 -3.86 10.44
N PRO A 45 -13.89 -3.30 10.08
CA PRO A 45 -15.17 -3.78 10.58
C PRO A 45 -15.47 -5.21 10.11
N LYS A 46 -15.95 -6.07 11.01
CA LYS A 46 -16.28 -7.47 10.69
C LYS A 46 -17.60 -7.64 9.92
N ASP A 47 -18.48 -6.67 10.03
CA ASP A 47 -19.79 -6.65 9.36
C ASP A 47 -19.73 -6.12 7.93
N ARG A 48 -18.54 -5.84 7.43
CA ARG A 48 -18.30 -5.32 6.08
C ARG A 48 -17.38 -6.24 5.28
N THR A 49 -17.54 -6.19 3.97
CA THR A 49 -16.66 -6.92 3.06
C THR A 49 -15.26 -6.34 3.04
N VAL A 50 -14.26 -7.21 2.97
CA VAL A 50 -12.83 -6.83 2.92
C VAL A 50 -12.21 -7.35 1.63
N SER A 51 -11.44 -6.50 0.96
CA SER A 51 -10.62 -6.91 -0.18
C SER A 51 -9.25 -6.22 -0.12
N TRP A 52 -8.35 -6.58 -1.03
CA TRP A 52 -7.00 -6.03 -1.04
C TRP A 52 -6.39 -5.94 -2.43
N GLY A 53 -5.41 -5.03 -2.57
CA GLY A 53 -4.45 -5.01 -3.66
C GLY A 53 -3.24 -5.90 -3.35
N GLY A 54 -2.33 -6.07 -4.30
CA GLY A 54 -1.05 -6.72 -4.00
C GLY A 54 -0.29 -5.92 -2.93
N THR A 55 -0.13 -6.47 -1.74
CA THR A 55 0.56 -5.82 -0.63
C THR A 55 1.44 -6.80 0.16
N ALA A 56 2.73 -6.77 -0.12
CA ALA A 56 3.70 -7.54 0.65
C ALA A 56 3.76 -7.09 2.12
N THR A 57 3.56 -5.81 2.38
CA THR A 57 3.54 -5.25 3.74
C THR A 57 2.46 -5.88 4.61
N ALA A 58 1.21 -6.00 4.12
CA ALA A 58 0.12 -6.61 4.88
C ALA A 58 0.37 -8.12 5.15
N ALA A 59 0.97 -8.82 4.20
CA ALA A 59 1.38 -10.20 4.38
C ALA A 59 2.50 -10.33 5.42
N GLN A 60 3.53 -9.47 5.37
CA GLN A 60 4.66 -9.51 6.31
C GLN A 60 4.26 -9.27 7.77
N ILE A 61 3.26 -8.44 8.03
CA ILE A 61 2.73 -8.24 9.39
C ILE A 61 1.75 -9.34 9.83
N GLY A 62 1.47 -10.35 8.98
CA GLY A 62 0.54 -11.44 9.27
C GLY A 62 -0.95 -11.08 9.14
N LEU A 63 -1.29 -9.92 8.57
CA LEU A 63 -2.69 -9.49 8.48
C LEU A 63 -3.52 -10.40 7.58
N MET A 64 -2.94 -10.88 6.47
CA MET A 64 -3.67 -11.75 5.53
C MET A 64 -4.08 -13.06 6.20
N ASP A 65 -3.18 -13.70 6.95
CA ASP A 65 -3.46 -14.93 7.68
C ASP A 65 -4.55 -14.72 8.74
N ARG A 66 -4.51 -13.59 9.45
CA ARG A 66 -5.51 -13.25 10.47
C ARG A 66 -6.89 -12.99 9.86
N LEU A 67 -6.95 -12.42 8.67
CA LEU A 67 -8.22 -12.21 7.95
C LEU A 67 -8.81 -13.55 7.50
N HIS A 68 -8.01 -14.47 6.95
CA HIS A 68 -8.48 -15.79 6.53
C HIS A 68 -8.90 -16.69 7.70
N GLN A 69 -8.25 -16.57 8.86
CA GLN A 69 -8.60 -17.30 10.07
C GLN A 69 -9.77 -16.69 10.86
N GLY A 70 -10.05 -15.41 10.60
CA GLY A 70 -11.09 -14.67 11.31
C GLY A 70 -12.46 -14.77 10.65
N ASP A 71 -13.46 -14.21 11.32
CA ASP A 71 -14.84 -14.10 10.81
C ASP A 71 -14.99 -12.80 9.99
N TYR A 72 -14.41 -12.79 8.77
CA TYR A 72 -14.48 -11.68 7.82
C TYR A 72 -15.10 -12.12 6.50
N GLN A 73 -15.88 -11.25 5.88
CA GLN A 73 -16.42 -11.46 4.54
C GLN A 73 -15.38 -11.03 3.49
N LEU A 74 -14.59 -11.99 2.98
CA LEU A 74 -13.47 -11.70 2.09
C LEU A 74 -13.88 -11.76 0.60
N ILE A 75 -13.49 -10.74 -0.16
CA ILE A 75 -13.44 -10.76 -1.63
C ILE A 75 -11.99 -11.10 -1.99
N ASP A 76 -11.67 -12.39 -1.99
CA ASP A 76 -10.32 -12.90 -2.15
C ASP A 76 -10.00 -13.15 -3.63
N ARG A 77 -9.01 -12.41 -4.15
CA ARG A 77 -8.52 -12.49 -5.52
C ARG A 77 -7.28 -13.37 -5.69
N ASP A 78 -6.67 -13.79 -4.58
CA ASP A 78 -5.37 -14.49 -4.60
C ASP A 78 -5.52 -16.01 -4.55
N THR A 79 -6.75 -16.54 -4.41
CA THR A 79 -7.06 -17.96 -4.55
C THR A 79 -6.94 -18.43 -6.00
N ASP A 80 -6.91 -19.77 -6.21
CA ASP A 80 -6.86 -20.39 -7.55
C ASP A 80 -8.09 -20.03 -8.38
N LYS A 81 -7.94 -19.02 -9.21
CA LYS A 81 -8.98 -18.43 -10.06
C LYS A 81 -8.46 -18.23 -11.47
N THR A 82 -9.35 -18.30 -12.45
CA THR A 82 -9.03 -17.91 -13.83
C THR A 82 -8.73 -16.42 -13.92
N PRO A 83 -8.04 -15.95 -14.98
CA PRO A 83 -7.81 -14.52 -15.20
C PRO A 83 -9.10 -13.69 -15.21
N GLU A 84 -10.19 -14.24 -15.80
CA GLU A 84 -11.50 -13.59 -15.89
C GLU A 84 -12.14 -13.45 -14.51
N GLU A 85 -12.09 -14.51 -13.69
CA GLU A 85 -12.59 -14.49 -12.32
C GLU A 85 -11.80 -13.49 -11.46
N LYS A 86 -10.45 -13.47 -11.57
CA LYS A 86 -9.60 -12.47 -10.89
C LYS A 86 -9.98 -11.05 -11.28
N GLN A 87 -10.26 -10.81 -12.57
CA GLN A 87 -10.69 -9.49 -13.04
C GLN A 87 -12.06 -9.11 -12.49
N ALA A 88 -13.01 -10.06 -12.41
CA ALA A 88 -14.32 -9.82 -11.81
C ALA A 88 -14.20 -9.47 -10.32
N LEU A 89 -13.38 -10.20 -9.56
CA LEU A 89 -13.11 -9.91 -8.14
C LEU A 89 -12.44 -8.55 -7.93
N MET A 90 -11.50 -8.15 -8.82
CA MET A 90 -10.91 -6.81 -8.75
C MET A 90 -11.94 -5.70 -8.97
N ARG A 91 -12.95 -5.91 -9.83
CA ARG A 91 -14.06 -4.96 -10.01
C ARG A 91 -14.99 -4.96 -8.80
N GLN A 92 -15.31 -6.13 -8.26
CA GLN A 92 -16.11 -6.26 -7.05
C GLN A 92 -15.45 -5.59 -5.84
N ALA A 93 -14.12 -5.66 -5.75
CA ALA A 93 -13.35 -4.99 -4.70
C ALA A 93 -13.53 -3.47 -4.66
N LEU A 94 -13.95 -2.84 -5.77
CA LEU A 94 -14.25 -1.40 -5.80
C LEU A 94 -15.51 -1.02 -5.01
N THR A 95 -16.31 -1.99 -4.60
CA THR A 95 -17.52 -1.77 -3.80
C THR A 95 -17.43 -2.40 -2.40
N CYS A 96 -16.24 -2.82 -1.97
CA CYS A 96 -16.07 -3.41 -0.64
C CYS A 96 -16.13 -2.35 0.48
N GLY A 97 -16.39 -2.80 1.69
CA GLY A 97 -16.37 -1.94 2.88
C GLY A 97 -14.96 -1.47 3.22
N THR A 98 -13.97 -2.37 3.21
CA THR A 98 -12.56 -2.01 3.46
C THR A 98 -11.64 -2.59 2.39
N PHE A 99 -10.83 -1.73 1.78
CA PHE A 99 -9.79 -2.13 0.84
C PHE A 99 -8.41 -1.96 1.47
N ILE A 100 -7.63 -3.04 1.54
CA ILE A 100 -6.29 -3.06 2.14
C ILE A 100 -5.23 -2.92 1.06
N MET A 101 -4.27 -2.03 1.27
CA MET A 101 -3.13 -1.83 0.38
C MET A 101 -1.90 -1.29 1.12
N SER A 102 -0.79 -1.18 0.43
CA SER A 102 0.36 -0.38 0.82
C SER A 102 0.54 0.78 -0.15
N SER A 103 1.41 1.74 0.18
CA SER A 103 1.87 2.77 -0.74
C SER A 103 3.26 2.44 -1.29
N ASN A 104 3.56 2.83 -2.53
CA ASN A 104 4.90 2.67 -3.09
C ASN A 104 5.91 3.66 -2.47
N ALA A 105 5.44 4.86 -2.14
CA ALA A 105 6.19 5.83 -1.34
C ALA A 105 5.24 6.81 -0.64
N ILE A 106 5.76 7.50 0.37
CA ILE A 106 5.06 8.55 1.12
C ILE A 106 6.06 9.71 1.30
N SER A 107 5.65 10.94 1.03
CA SER A 107 6.47 12.11 1.35
C SER A 107 6.34 12.51 2.82
N ALA A 108 7.38 13.07 3.40
CA ALA A 108 7.37 13.46 4.81
C ALA A 108 6.31 14.54 5.14
N ASP A 109 5.88 15.30 4.13
CA ASP A 109 4.75 16.24 4.22
C ASP A 109 3.37 15.57 4.06
N GLY A 110 3.30 14.23 3.90
CA GLY A 110 2.08 13.45 4.00
C GLY A 110 1.32 13.22 2.68
N GLN A 111 2.01 13.09 1.55
CA GLN A 111 1.39 12.69 0.27
C GLN A 111 1.71 11.22 -0.05
N LEU A 112 0.74 10.47 -0.57
CA LEU A 112 0.93 9.09 -1.00
C LEU A 112 1.27 9.05 -2.49
N VAL A 113 2.30 8.27 -2.86
CA VAL A 113 2.67 8.03 -4.26
C VAL A 113 2.48 6.55 -4.58
N ASN A 114 1.66 6.27 -5.58
CA ASN A 114 1.33 4.91 -5.99
C ASN A 114 1.50 4.73 -7.50
N ILE A 115 2.19 3.68 -7.90
CA ILE A 115 2.33 3.22 -9.28
C ILE A 115 1.52 1.93 -9.45
N ASP A 116 0.78 1.80 -10.56
CA ASP A 116 -0.05 0.63 -10.82
C ASP A 116 -0.03 0.27 -12.33
N GLY A 117 -0.14 -1.03 -12.63
CA GLY A 117 -0.26 -1.52 -14.01
C GLY A 117 -1.71 -1.52 -14.48
N ASN A 118 -2.58 -2.23 -13.76
CA ASN A 118 -4.00 -2.40 -14.12
C ASN A 118 -4.91 -1.29 -13.56
N ALA A 119 -4.39 -0.36 -12.81
CA ALA A 119 -5.12 0.70 -12.10
C ALA A 119 -6.12 0.23 -11.02
N ASN A 120 -6.32 -1.06 -10.80
CA ASN A 120 -7.32 -1.58 -9.87
C ASN A 120 -7.08 -1.13 -8.41
N ARG A 121 -5.82 -1.12 -7.96
CA ARG A 121 -5.44 -0.68 -6.62
C ARG A 121 -5.57 0.84 -6.45
N VAL A 122 -5.11 1.61 -7.43
CA VAL A 122 -5.24 3.07 -7.39
C VAL A 122 -6.68 3.53 -7.62
N ALA A 123 -7.50 2.80 -8.39
CA ALA A 123 -8.93 3.06 -8.50
C ALA A 123 -9.63 2.92 -7.13
N ALA A 124 -9.35 1.83 -6.39
CA ALA A 124 -9.88 1.64 -5.03
C ALA A 124 -9.40 2.74 -4.06
N LEU A 125 -8.15 3.20 -4.20
CA LEU A 125 -7.61 4.31 -3.41
C LEU A 125 -8.34 5.62 -3.72
N CYS A 126 -8.56 5.94 -5.01
CA CYS A 126 -9.16 7.19 -5.44
C CYS A 126 -10.67 7.22 -5.18
N PHE A 127 -11.37 6.13 -5.50
CA PHE A 127 -12.82 6.03 -5.39
C PHE A 127 -13.27 4.57 -5.31
N GLY A 128 -14.41 4.30 -4.63
CA GLY A 128 -15.05 2.98 -4.59
C GLY A 128 -15.27 2.53 -3.15
N PRO A 129 -14.30 1.83 -2.51
CA PRO A 129 -14.45 1.30 -1.15
C PRO A 129 -14.85 2.37 -0.13
N GLU A 130 -15.70 2.00 0.84
CA GLU A 130 -16.10 2.89 1.93
C GLU A 130 -14.87 3.36 2.75
N SER A 131 -13.90 2.47 2.94
CA SER A 131 -12.65 2.75 3.64
C SER A 131 -11.45 2.12 2.91
N VAL A 132 -10.30 2.78 2.94
CA VAL A 132 -9.03 2.25 2.44
C VAL A 132 -8.01 2.23 3.57
N LEU A 133 -7.49 1.04 3.89
CA LEU A 133 -6.43 0.87 4.88
C LEU A 133 -5.06 0.74 4.19
N VAL A 134 -4.23 1.75 4.36
CA VAL A 134 -2.84 1.78 3.83
C VAL A 134 -1.88 1.45 4.95
N ILE A 135 -1.09 0.38 4.80
CA ILE A 135 -0.05 0.00 5.76
C ILE A 135 1.31 0.15 5.09
N ALA A 136 2.21 0.91 5.67
CA ALA A 136 3.52 1.19 5.09
C ALA A 136 4.63 1.24 6.14
N GLY A 137 5.74 0.55 5.87
CA GLY A 137 6.95 0.70 6.66
C GLY A 137 7.62 2.07 6.45
N MET A 138 8.36 2.53 7.44
CA MET A 138 9.09 3.81 7.40
C MET A 138 10.19 3.84 6.33
N ASN A 139 10.62 2.67 5.81
CA ASN A 139 11.50 2.57 4.62
C ASN A 139 10.90 3.18 3.35
N LYS A 140 9.58 3.44 3.32
CA LYS A 140 8.86 4.04 2.19
C LYS A 140 8.67 5.55 2.32
N VAL A 141 9.09 6.14 3.44
CA VAL A 141 8.97 7.58 3.68
C VAL A 141 10.19 8.32 3.16
N MET A 142 9.96 9.28 2.28
CA MET A 142 10.96 10.13 1.67
C MET A 142 10.81 11.58 2.13
N GLY A 143 11.90 12.37 2.04
CA GLY A 143 11.94 13.75 2.54
C GLY A 143 10.95 14.70 1.88
N ASP A 144 10.67 14.49 0.59
CA ASP A 144 9.79 15.32 -0.22
C ASP A 144 9.05 14.49 -1.28
N LEU A 145 8.16 15.14 -2.04
CA LEU A 145 7.36 14.50 -3.07
C LEU A 145 8.21 13.97 -4.23
N ASP A 146 9.20 14.72 -4.68
CA ASP A 146 10.05 14.35 -5.83
C ASP A 146 10.86 13.10 -5.49
N SER A 147 11.43 13.04 -4.30
CA SER A 147 12.12 11.85 -3.78
C SER A 147 11.16 10.66 -3.62
N ALA A 148 9.90 10.88 -3.23
CA ALA A 148 8.89 9.83 -3.15
C ALA A 148 8.52 9.29 -4.54
N ILE A 149 8.38 10.15 -5.55
CA ILE A 149 8.18 9.76 -6.94
C ILE A 149 9.38 8.96 -7.45
N ALA A 150 10.59 9.45 -7.20
CA ALA A 150 11.81 8.77 -7.59
C ALA A 150 11.91 7.38 -6.94
N ARG A 151 11.64 7.26 -5.65
CA ARG A 151 11.60 5.96 -4.95
C ARG A 151 10.58 5.00 -5.56
N ALA A 152 9.35 5.48 -5.82
CA ALA A 152 8.30 4.64 -6.40
C ALA A 152 8.73 4.05 -7.76
N ARG A 153 9.41 4.86 -8.60
CA ARG A 153 9.90 4.45 -9.93
C ARG A 153 11.17 3.61 -9.88
N GLN A 154 12.15 4.00 -9.06
CA GLN A 154 13.50 3.45 -9.11
C GLN A 154 13.72 2.29 -8.14
N VAL A 155 12.89 2.18 -7.09
CA VAL A 155 13.01 1.13 -6.07
C VAL A 155 11.79 0.22 -6.07
N ALA A 156 10.59 0.77 -5.80
CA ALA A 156 9.40 -0.05 -5.59
C ALA A 156 8.95 -0.78 -6.86
N ALA A 157 8.92 -0.10 -8.01
CA ALA A 157 8.48 -0.72 -9.26
C ALA A 157 9.46 -1.81 -9.76
N PRO A 158 10.79 -1.59 -9.82
CA PRO A 158 11.76 -2.64 -10.17
C PRO A 158 11.73 -3.84 -9.21
N ALA A 159 11.61 -3.60 -7.91
CA ALA A 159 11.48 -4.68 -6.94
C ALA A 159 10.17 -5.49 -7.13
N ASN A 160 9.05 -4.80 -7.38
CA ASN A 160 7.79 -5.46 -7.66
C ASN A 160 7.81 -6.25 -8.99
N ALA A 161 8.53 -5.78 -10.00
CA ALA A 161 8.67 -6.48 -11.29
C ALA A 161 9.28 -7.88 -11.14
N GLN A 162 10.15 -8.11 -10.15
CA GLN A 162 10.77 -9.42 -9.88
C GLN A 162 9.77 -10.50 -9.44
N ARG A 163 8.53 -10.13 -9.14
CA ARG A 163 7.47 -11.08 -8.74
C ARG A 163 6.71 -11.68 -9.91
N PHE A 164 6.96 -11.19 -11.12
CA PHE A 164 6.20 -11.54 -12.31
C PHE A 164 7.14 -12.08 -13.39
N ASP A 165 6.65 -12.99 -14.21
CA ASP A 165 7.34 -13.42 -15.43
C ASP A 165 7.03 -12.42 -16.55
N ILE A 166 7.75 -11.30 -16.57
CA ILE A 166 7.58 -10.18 -17.51
C ILE A 166 8.93 -9.77 -18.12
N LYS A 167 8.88 -9.25 -19.36
CA LYS A 167 10.07 -8.85 -20.13
C LYS A 167 10.27 -7.34 -20.15
N THR A 168 10.19 -6.71 -18.99
CA THR A 168 10.48 -5.28 -18.87
C THR A 168 11.98 -5.04 -18.60
N PRO A 169 12.55 -3.87 -18.95
CA PRO A 169 13.94 -3.54 -18.62
C PRO A 169 14.25 -3.75 -17.13
N CYS A 170 13.37 -3.33 -16.24
CA CYS A 170 13.58 -3.46 -14.80
C CYS A 170 13.50 -4.91 -14.29
N ALA A 171 12.75 -5.80 -14.94
CA ALA A 171 12.76 -7.23 -14.61
C ALA A 171 14.10 -7.88 -15.02
N ILE A 172 14.71 -7.40 -16.09
CA ILE A 172 15.97 -7.93 -16.63
C ILE A 172 17.20 -7.34 -15.91
N THR A 173 17.21 -6.03 -15.69
CA THR A 173 18.40 -5.29 -15.21
C THR A 173 18.33 -4.91 -13.73
N GLY A 174 17.16 -5.03 -13.08
CA GLY A 174 16.91 -4.54 -11.73
C GLY A 174 16.70 -3.03 -11.66
N SER A 175 16.78 -2.29 -12.78
CA SER A 175 16.72 -0.82 -12.79
C SER A 175 15.62 -0.31 -13.72
N CYS A 176 14.96 0.80 -13.33
CA CYS A 176 13.93 1.45 -14.14
C CYS A 176 14.54 2.03 -15.43
N GLY A 177 14.04 1.60 -16.59
CA GLY A 177 14.43 2.11 -17.91
C GLY A 177 13.41 3.07 -18.51
N ASP A 178 12.44 3.57 -17.74
CA ASP A 178 11.34 4.44 -18.22
C ASP A 178 10.65 3.90 -19.48
N CYS A 179 10.29 2.63 -19.43
CA CYS A 179 9.85 1.88 -20.61
C CYS A 179 8.34 2.04 -20.88
N THR A 180 7.97 1.81 -22.15
CA THR A 180 6.59 1.63 -22.61
C THR A 180 6.33 0.20 -23.06
N SER A 181 7.00 -0.79 -22.44
CA SER A 181 6.83 -2.21 -22.75
C SER A 181 5.36 -2.64 -22.61
N PRO A 182 4.85 -3.54 -23.46
CA PRO A 182 3.52 -4.14 -23.27
C PRO A 182 3.33 -4.80 -21.90
N ASP A 183 4.41 -5.31 -21.30
CA ASP A 183 4.43 -5.93 -19.96
C ASP A 183 4.60 -4.90 -18.82
N CYS A 184 4.56 -3.60 -19.14
CA CYS A 184 4.82 -2.56 -18.14
C CYS A 184 3.79 -2.58 -16.99
N ILE A 185 4.28 -2.60 -15.75
CA ILE A 185 3.45 -2.54 -14.55
C ILE A 185 3.37 -1.13 -13.94
N CYS A 186 3.79 -0.11 -14.70
CA CYS A 186 3.87 1.30 -14.27
C CYS A 186 3.00 2.21 -15.13
N CYS A 187 1.81 1.73 -15.54
CA CYS A 187 0.96 2.47 -16.48
C CYS A 187 0.28 3.69 -15.86
N GLN A 188 0.06 3.67 -14.55
CA GLN A 188 -0.53 4.81 -13.81
C GLN A 188 0.37 5.21 -12.66
N MET A 189 0.52 6.53 -12.48
CA MET A 189 1.15 7.12 -11.31
C MET A 189 0.14 8.07 -10.66
N VAL A 190 -0.22 7.77 -9.41
CA VAL A 190 -1.23 8.52 -8.67
C VAL A 190 -0.60 9.13 -7.43
N ILE A 191 -0.74 10.45 -7.31
CA ILE A 191 -0.35 11.20 -6.11
C ILE A 191 -1.63 11.56 -5.36
N THR A 192 -1.81 10.96 -4.17
CA THR A 192 -2.92 11.30 -3.30
C THR A 192 -2.48 12.39 -2.34
N ARG A 193 -2.85 13.62 -2.69
CA ARG A 193 -2.41 14.82 -1.98
C ARG A 193 -3.15 15.05 -0.66
N ALA A 194 -4.41 14.65 -0.59
CA ALA A 194 -5.27 14.78 0.60
C ALA A 194 -6.46 13.82 0.51
N CYS A 195 -7.08 13.51 1.64
CA CYS A 195 -8.23 12.62 1.74
C CYS A 195 -9.55 13.37 1.69
N ARG A 196 -10.50 12.92 0.84
CA ARG A 196 -11.89 13.39 0.81
C ARG A 196 -12.82 12.22 0.45
N PRO A 197 -13.83 11.93 1.28
CA PRO A 197 -14.12 12.54 2.58
C PRO A 197 -13.00 12.31 3.59
N ALA A 198 -12.92 13.14 4.62
CA ALA A 198 -11.89 13.02 5.66
C ALA A 198 -11.98 11.66 6.36
N GLY A 199 -10.84 11.04 6.62
CA GLY A 199 -10.74 9.74 7.31
C GLY A 199 -11.09 8.51 6.47
N ARG A 200 -11.57 8.66 5.20
CA ARG A 200 -11.82 7.50 4.33
C ARG A 200 -10.56 6.68 4.09
N ILE A 201 -9.42 7.34 3.94
CA ILE A 201 -8.13 6.67 3.82
C ILE A 201 -7.44 6.70 5.19
N LYS A 202 -7.22 5.51 5.73
CA LYS A 202 -6.53 5.27 7.00
C LYS A 202 -5.11 4.83 6.70
N VAL A 203 -4.13 5.40 7.38
CA VAL A 203 -2.70 5.10 7.15
C VAL A 203 -2.06 4.64 8.45
N ILE A 204 -1.48 3.44 8.44
CA ILE A 204 -0.63 2.94 9.52
C ILE A 204 0.83 3.00 9.03
N LEU A 205 1.61 3.89 9.64
CA LEU A 205 3.06 3.94 9.47
C LEU A 205 3.70 3.02 10.51
N VAL A 206 4.58 2.15 10.05
CA VAL A 206 5.25 1.16 10.91
C VAL A 206 6.73 1.48 11.02
N GLY A 207 7.26 1.53 12.23
CA GLY A 207 8.67 1.83 12.54
C GLY A 207 9.66 0.74 12.13
N GLU A 208 9.36 0.01 11.05
CA GLU A 208 10.16 -1.08 10.50
C GLU A 208 10.25 -0.99 8.97
N ASP A 209 11.20 -1.75 8.39
CA ASP A 209 11.32 -1.92 6.94
C ASP A 209 10.35 -3.02 6.51
N LEU A 210 9.28 -2.63 5.80
CA LEU A 210 8.22 -3.53 5.35
C LEU A 210 7.88 -3.32 3.88
N GLY A 211 7.82 -4.43 3.15
CA GLY A 211 7.61 -4.46 1.71
C GLY A 211 8.74 -3.74 0.94
N PHE A 212 8.45 -3.34 -0.30
CA PHE A 212 9.40 -2.67 -1.19
C PHE A 212 8.81 -1.41 -1.82
#